data_147dc690fef9d90a0755c8eda5577446
#
_entry.id   147dc690fef9d90a0755c8eda5577446
#
_cell.length_a   1.000
_cell.length_b   1.000
_cell.length_c   1.000
_cell.angle_alpha   90.00
_cell.angle_beta   90.00
_cell.angle_gamma   90.00
#
_symmetry.space_group_name_H-M   'P 1'
#
loop_
_entity.id
_entity.type
_entity.pdbx_description
1 polymer ?
#
loop_
_entity_poly.entity_id
_entity_poly.type
_entity_poly.pdbx_seq_one_letter_code
_entity_poly.pdbx_strand_id
1 'polypeptide(L)'
;LTLITAALDTVSGGYRYDDLFRCLKTGLTGLSQEDVDLLENYVLTWGLEGSAWTAKKDWTNHPKGYGRKFTQEDTALLARLNALRRQVTAPLEELRKQPDKTGKGQAMALYRFLETMEVPEQLARRTEELRQRDQAALAEEYAQLWEILCGGLEQCAQILGDTPMELEEFSKLFSLVLSQYDVGAIPVSLDRVNAGEMPRLAHKSYRAVFLLGADDGAIPAVSPSPGLLSDDDRSLLASYGLEPAPRTGDKLYREMTI
;
A
#
# COMPACT_ATOMS: atom_id res chain seq x y z
N LEU A 1 -2.18 -5.04 3.00
CA LEU A 1 -0.88 -5.45 3.52
C LEU A 1 -0.48 -4.59 4.73
N THR A 2 -0.55 -3.24 4.64
CA THR A 2 -0.13 -2.31 5.72
C THR A 2 -0.78 -2.62 7.08
N LEU A 3 -2.09 -2.93 7.12
CA LEU A 3 -2.77 -3.33 8.36
C LEU A 3 -2.10 -4.53 9.00
N ILE A 4 -1.85 -5.57 8.21
CA ILE A 4 -1.30 -6.85 8.69
C ILE A 4 0.12 -6.66 9.21
N THR A 5 0.99 -6.06 8.41
CA THR A 5 2.38 -5.82 8.82
C THR A 5 2.45 -4.93 10.06
N ALA A 6 1.67 -3.84 10.10
CA ALA A 6 1.62 -2.95 11.25
C ALA A 6 1.05 -3.61 12.52
N ALA A 7 0.03 -4.46 12.40
CA ALA A 7 -0.50 -5.24 13.53
C ALA A 7 0.55 -6.22 14.07
N LEU A 8 1.22 -6.95 13.18
CA LEU A 8 2.27 -7.91 13.55
C LEU A 8 3.48 -7.19 14.18
N ASP A 9 3.90 -6.06 13.61
CA ASP A 9 4.98 -5.21 14.18
C ASP A 9 4.57 -4.63 15.54
N THR A 10 3.30 -4.24 15.72
CA THR A 10 2.78 -3.74 17.00
C THR A 10 2.92 -4.80 18.10
N VAL A 11 2.48 -6.03 17.84
CA VAL A 11 2.52 -7.08 18.88
C VAL A 11 3.92 -7.61 19.12
N SER A 12 4.78 -7.66 18.11
CA SER A 12 6.18 -8.08 18.23
C SER A 12 7.05 -6.97 18.81
N GLY A 13 6.83 -5.71 18.43
CA GLY A 13 7.58 -4.53 18.85
C GLY A 13 7.14 -3.96 20.20
N GLY A 14 6.14 -4.56 20.87
CA GLY A 14 5.69 -4.15 22.19
C GLY A 14 4.92 -2.84 22.22
N TYR A 15 4.03 -2.61 21.26
CA TYR A 15 3.12 -1.46 21.19
C TYR A 15 3.83 -0.11 21.09
N ARG A 16 4.83 -0.02 20.20
CA ARG A 16 5.47 1.26 19.88
C ARG A 16 4.48 2.17 19.15
N TYR A 17 4.62 3.46 19.34
CA TYR A 17 3.74 4.46 18.78
C TYR A 17 3.60 4.32 17.26
N ASP A 18 4.71 4.28 16.54
CA ASP A 18 4.72 4.26 15.06
C ASP A 18 4.00 3.03 14.49
N ASP A 19 4.23 1.85 15.07
CA ASP A 19 3.65 0.61 14.58
C ASP A 19 2.14 0.57 14.83
N LEU A 20 1.72 0.94 16.05
CA LEU A 20 0.31 0.94 16.42
C LEU A 20 -0.49 1.97 15.63
N PHE A 21 -0.02 3.22 15.53
CA PHE A 21 -0.77 4.23 14.78
C PHE A 21 -0.72 4.02 13.27
N ARG A 22 0.32 3.38 12.74
CA ARG A 22 0.31 2.87 11.36
C ARG A 22 -0.80 1.84 11.15
N CYS A 23 -1.04 0.96 12.14
CA CYS A 23 -2.15 0.01 12.11
C CYS A 23 -3.50 0.73 12.15
N LEU A 24 -3.71 1.64 13.11
CA LEU A 24 -4.97 2.34 13.32
C LEU A 24 -5.36 3.25 12.15
N LYS A 25 -4.39 3.90 11.53
CA LYS A 25 -4.60 4.84 10.40
C LYS A 25 -4.88 4.15 9.06
N THR A 26 -4.94 2.83 9.02
CA THR A 26 -5.33 2.10 7.79
C THR A 26 -6.81 2.28 7.43
N GLY A 27 -7.64 2.71 8.38
CA GLY A 27 -9.10 2.77 8.22
C GLY A 27 -9.79 1.40 8.19
N LEU A 28 -9.07 0.33 8.59
CA LEU A 28 -9.56 -1.05 8.61
C LEU A 28 -9.59 -1.64 10.03
N THR A 29 -9.66 -0.79 11.05
CA THR A 29 -9.66 -1.20 12.46
C THR A 29 -11.02 -1.03 13.14
N GLY A 30 -12.06 -0.68 12.38
CA GLY A 30 -13.40 -0.42 12.92
C GLY A 30 -13.51 0.87 13.72
N LEU A 31 -12.43 1.64 13.87
CA LEU A 31 -12.45 2.96 14.49
C LEU A 31 -12.72 4.05 13.45
N SER A 32 -13.45 5.08 13.87
CA SER A 32 -13.55 6.30 13.07
C SER A 32 -12.22 7.08 13.08
N GLN A 33 -11.98 7.90 12.06
CA GLN A 33 -10.81 8.78 12.03
C GLN A 33 -10.75 9.69 13.25
N GLU A 34 -11.92 10.20 13.70
CA GLU A 34 -12.03 11.03 14.91
C GLU A 34 -11.56 10.28 16.17
N ASP A 35 -11.91 8.99 16.31
CA ASP A 35 -11.48 8.17 17.45
C ASP A 35 -9.98 7.90 17.43
N VAL A 36 -9.42 7.68 16.24
CA VAL A 36 -7.96 7.48 16.06
C VAL A 36 -7.22 8.77 16.44
N ASP A 37 -7.68 9.92 15.95
CA ASP A 37 -7.08 11.23 16.25
C ASP A 37 -7.19 11.56 17.74
N LEU A 38 -8.32 11.20 18.37
CA LEU A 38 -8.53 11.37 19.80
C LEU A 38 -7.56 10.55 20.64
N LEU A 39 -7.39 9.27 20.30
CA LEU A 39 -6.41 8.38 20.93
C LEU A 39 -4.98 8.89 20.72
N GLU A 40 -4.64 9.30 19.50
CA GLU A 40 -3.31 9.79 19.16
C GLU A 40 -2.94 11.03 19.97
N ASN A 41 -3.83 12.02 20.02
CA ASN A 41 -3.61 13.23 20.80
C ASN A 41 -3.39 12.94 22.28
N TYR A 42 -4.18 12.02 22.84
CA TYR A 42 -4.03 11.64 24.24
C TYR A 42 -2.70 10.93 24.51
N VAL A 43 -2.35 9.99 23.67
CA VAL A 43 -1.11 9.20 23.76
C VAL A 43 0.12 10.08 23.63
N LEU A 44 0.13 10.99 22.66
CA LEU A 44 1.22 11.96 22.47
C LEU A 44 1.34 12.93 23.65
N THR A 45 0.21 13.42 24.17
CA THR A 45 0.20 14.34 25.33
C THR A 45 0.84 13.72 26.56
N TRP A 46 0.67 12.42 26.76
CA TRP A 46 1.09 11.73 27.98
C TRP A 46 2.29 10.78 27.75
N GLY A 47 2.81 10.70 26.54
CA GLY A 47 3.93 9.81 26.18
C GLY A 47 3.64 8.34 26.48
N LEU A 48 2.45 7.85 26.12
CA LEU A 48 2.02 6.50 26.46
C LEU A 48 2.46 5.51 25.40
N GLU A 49 3.31 4.57 25.78
CA GLU A 49 3.83 3.51 24.91
C GLU A 49 3.91 2.16 25.65
N GLY A 50 4.15 1.10 24.89
CA GLY A 50 4.48 -0.20 25.44
C GLY A 50 3.39 -0.77 26.35
N SER A 51 3.78 -1.16 27.56
CA SER A 51 2.89 -1.79 28.54
C SER A 51 1.74 -0.90 29.02
N ALA A 52 1.79 0.42 28.78
CA ALA A 52 0.67 1.31 29.08
C ALA A 52 -0.58 0.99 28.28
N TRP A 53 -0.43 0.42 27.08
CA TRP A 53 -1.56 -0.01 26.24
C TRP A 53 -2.25 -1.26 26.80
N THR A 54 -1.49 -2.24 27.26
CA THR A 54 -1.99 -3.55 27.70
C THR A 54 -2.22 -3.65 29.21
N ALA A 55 -1.95 -2.58 29.96
CA ALA A 55 -2.16 -2.52 31.40
C ALA A 55 -3.62 -2.76 31.76
N LYS A 56 -3.87 -3.57 32.82
CA LYS A 56 -5.22 -3.81 33.36
C LYS A 56 -5.86 -2.55 33.94
N LYS A 57 -5.02 -1.64 34.46
CA LYS A 57 -5.48 -0.37 35.03
C LYS A 57 -5.81 0.63 33.94
N ASP A 58 -6.93 1.33 34.09
CA ASP A 58 -7.33 2.38 33.17
C ASP A 58 -6.37 3.58 33.22
N TRP A 59 -6.28 4.27 32.09
CA TRP A 59 -5.62 5.56 32.03
C TRP A 59 -6.40 6.56 32.90
N THR A 60 -5.68 7.40 33.65
CA THR A 60 -6.26 8.32 34.61
C THR A 60 -5.85 9.77 34.40
N ASN A 61 -4.97 10.02 33.44
CA ASN A 61 -4.51 11.36 33.12
C ASN A 61 -5.63 12.20 32.49
N HIS A 62 -5.57 13.52 32.70
CA HIS A 62 -6.60 14.42 32.19
C HIS A 62 -6.60 14.45 30.64
N PRO A 63 -7.74 14.26 29.93
CA PRO A 63 -7.77 14.14 28.47
C PRO A 63 -7.33 15.41 27.73
N LYS A 64 -7.42 16.58 28.35
CA LYS A 64 -7.01 17.87 27.78
C LYS A 64 -5.62 18.36 28.28
N GLY A 65 -4.80 17.49 28.88
CA GLY A 65 -3.43 17.79 29.31
C GLY A 65 -3.28 18.23 30.77
N TYR A 66 -2.11 18.72 31.11
CA TYR A 66 -1.67 19.00 32.48
C TYR A 66 -2.42 20.16 33.15
N GLY A 67 -2.48 20.11 34.47
CA GLY A 67 -2.87 21.24 35.32
C GLY A 67 -4.35 21.62 35.28
N ARG A 68 -5.20 20.78 34.71
CA ARG A 68 -6.63 21.01 34.57
C ARG A 68 -7.44 20.25 35.64
N LYS A 69 -8.56 20.80 36.04
CA LYS A 69 -9.54 20.12 36.92
C LYS A 69 -10.49 19.31 36.01
N PHE A 70 -10.82 18.10 36.45
CA PHE A 70 -11.79 17.27 35.75
C PHE A 70 -13.19 17.87 35.79
N THR A 71 -13.82 17.91 34.63
CA THR A 71 -15.27 18.15 34.49
C THR A 71 -15.98 16.82 34.24
N GLN A 72 -17.29 16.83 34.22
CA GLN A 72 -18.08 15.63 33.88
C GLN A 72 -17.82 15.19 32.44
N GLU A 73 -17.65 16.15 31.50
CA GLU A 73 -17.28 15.86 30.10
C GLU A 73 -15.91 15.22 29.98
N ASP A 74 -14.93 15.72 30.75
CA ASP A 74 -13.56 15.16 30.73
C ASP A 74 -13.54 13.73 31.28
N THR A 75 -14.38 13.43 32.27
CA THR A 75 -14.54 12.08 32.80
C THR A 75 -15.15 11.14 31.77
N ALA A 76 -16.19 11.59 31.04
CA ALA A 76 -16.81 10.83 29.97
C ALA A 76 -15.83 10.60 28.80
N LEU A 77 -15.05 11.62 28.44
CA LEU A 77 -14.04 11.52 27.39
C LEU A 77 -12.92 10.52 27.76
N LEU A 78 -12.46 10.55 29.01
CA LEU A 78 -11.47 9.59 29.50
C LEU A 78 -12.00 8.15 29.51
N ALA A 79 -13.29 7.98 29.86
CA ALA A 79 -13.94 6.68 29.76
C ALA A 79 -14.01 6.17 28.31
N ARG A 80 -14.34 7.06 27.34
CA ARG A 80 -14.30 6.74 25.89
C ARG A 80 -12.90 6.33 25.47
N LEU A 81 -11.85 7.09 25.83
CA LEU A 81 -10.46 6.75 25.52
C LEU A 81 -10.05 5.37 26.04
N ASN A 82 -10.43 5.03 27.27
CA ASN A 82 -10.17 3.70 27.82
C ASN A 82 -10.96 2.58 27.12
N ALA A 83 -12.18 2.86 26.68
CA ALA A 83 -12.96 1.92 25.86
C ALA A 83 -12.32 1.67 24.50
N LEU A 84 -11.93 2.73 23.78
CA LEU A 84 -11.23 2.66 22.51
C LEU A 84 -9.90 1.91 22.64
N ARG A 85 -9.10 2.20 23.69
CA ARG A 85 -7.90 1.45 24.01
C ARG A 85 -8.14 -0.04 24.09
N ARG A 86 -9.17 -0.47 24.85
CA ARG A 86 -9.52 -1.87 25.02
C ARG A 86 -10.00 -2.50 23.71
N GLN A 87 -10.79 -1.79 22.92
CA GLN A 87 -11.25 -2.24 21.61
C GLN A 87 -10.07 -2.53 20.68
N VAL A 88 -9.04 -1.70 20.68
CA VAL A 88 -7.83 -1.88 19.88
C VAL A 88 -6.95 -3.01 20.42
N THR A 89 -6.72 -3.03 21.73
CA THR A 89 -5.72 -3.94 22.31
C THR A 89 -6.22 -5.37 22.47
N ALA A 90 -7.53 -5.61 22.61
CA ALA A 90 -8.05 -6.95 22.81
C ALA A 90 -7.71 -7.90 21.64
N PRO A 91 -8.03 -7.58 20.36
CA PRO A 91 -7.70 -8.45 19.25
C PRO A 91 -6.19 -8.61 19.03
N LEU A 92 -5.40 -7.56 19.26
CA LEU A 92 -3.94 -7.62 19.17
C LEU A 92 -3.33 -8.52 20.24
N GLU A 93 -3.87 -8.49 21.47
CA GLU A 93 -3.43 -9.37 22.55
C GLU A 93 -3.84 -10.83 22.33
N GLU A 94 -4.98 -11.08 21.69
CA GLU A 94 -5.38 -12.43 21.27
C GLU A 94 -4.41 -12.97 20.22
N LEU A 95 -4.07 -12.16 19.22
CA LEU A 95 -3.07 -12.50 18.21
C LEU A 95 -1.71 -12.82 18.85
N ARG A 96 -1.25 -11.99 19.80
CA ARG A 96 0.01 -12.17 20.50
C ARG A 96 0.07 -13.43 21.36
N LYS A 97 -1.02 -13.73 22.06
CA LYS A 97 -1.09 -14.79 23.09
C LYS A 97 -1.55 -16.13 22.55
N GLN A 98 -1.82 -16.23 21.26
CA GLN A 98 -2.26 -17.49 20.69
C GLN A 98 -1.28 -18.63 21.05
N PRO A 99 -1.82 -19.80 21.50
CA PRO A 99 -0.98 -20.86 22.10
C PRO A 99 -0.23 -21.70 21.07
N ASP A 100 -0.79 -21.86 19.87
CA ASP A 100 -0.22 -22.69 18.82
C ASP A 100 0.88 -21.93 18.04
N LYS A 101 2.14 -22.13 18.41
CA LYS A 101 3.32 -21.51 17.83
C LYS A 101 3.82 -22.23 16.58
N THR A 102 2.91 -22.77 15.77
CA THR A 102 3.24 -23.35 14.47
C THR A 102 2.88 -22.39 13.33
N GLY A 103 3.39 -22.62 12.12
CA GLY A 103 3.03 -21.83 10.95
C GLY A 103 1.52 -21.83 10.69
N LYS A 104 0.87 -22.99 10.85
CA LYS A 104 -0.59 -23.15 10.76
C LYS A 104 -1.29 -22.36 11.88
N GLY A 105 -0.79 -22.45 13.11
CA GLY A 105 -1.33 -21.73 14.25
C GLY A 105 -1.24 -20.21 14.07
N GLN A 106 -0.13 -19.70 13.55
CA GLN A 106 0.07 -18.28 13.26
C GLN A 106 -0.88 -17.79 12.14
N ALA A 107 -1.04 -18.59 11.07
CA ALA A 107 -1.99 -18.27 9.99
C ALA A 107 -3.42 -18.19 10.50
N MET A 108 -3.84 -19.14 11.33
CA MET A 108 -5.16 -19.18 11.92
C MET A 108 -5.39 -18.01 12.89
N ALA A 109 -4.38 -17.65 13.68
CA ALA A 109 -4.46 -16.51 14.59
C ALA A 109 -4.61 -15.19 13.84
N LEU A 110 -3.87 -15.02 12.75
CA LEU A 110 -3.99 -13.83 11.89
C LEU A 110 -5.36 -13.79 11.20
N TYR A 111 -5.87 -14.90 10.71
CA TYR A 111 -7.21 -14.99 10.13
C TYR A 111 -8.29 -14.53 11.15
N ARG A 112 -8.26 -15.07 12.38
CA ARG A 112 -9.19 -14.67 13.46
C ARG A 112 -9.07 -13.19 13.82
N PHE A 113 -7.85 -12.67 13.85
CA PHE A 113 -7.62 -11.25 14.07
C PHE A 113 -8.33 -10.41 13.01
N LEU A 114 -8.17 -10.75 11.73
CA LEU A 114 -8.80 -10.03 10.62
C LEU A 114 -10.34 -10.12 10.66
N GLU A 115 -10.89 -11.26 11.05
CA GLU A 115 -12.34 -11.43 11.28
C GLU A 115 -12.82 -10.58 12.46
N THR A 116 -12.11 -10.63 13.60
CA THR A 116 -12.47 -9.84 14.80
C THR A 116 -12.44 -8.33 14.53
N MET A 117 -11.55 -7.90 13.63
CA MET A 117 -11.48 -6.50 13.17
C MET A 117 -12.51 -6.18 12.08
N GLU A 118 -13.40 -7.11 11.72
CA GLU A 118 -14.42 -6.94 10.67
C GLU A 118 -13.83 -6.49 9.32
N VAL A 119 -12.61 -6.96 8.99
CA VAL A 119 -11.93 -6.55 7.76
C VAL A 119 -12.71 -6.93 6.50
N PRO A 120 -13.34 -8.13 6.39
CA PRO A 120 -14.17 -8.48 5.24
C PRO A 120 -15.30 -7.48 4.99
N GLU A 121 -16.03 -7.12 6.06
CA GLU A 121 -17.16 -6.19 6.01
C GLU A 121 -16.70 -4.78 5.65
N GLN A 122 -15.55 -4.36 6.15
CA GLN A 122 -14.97 -3.06 5.84
C GLN A 122 -14.50 -2.98 4.38
N LEU A 123 -13.89 -4.04 3.85
CA LEU A 123 -13.53 -4.13 2.44
C LEU A 123 -14.76 -4.12 1.55
N ALA A 124 -15.82 -4.85 1.91
CA ALA A 124 -17.08 -4.87 1.16
C ALA A 124 -17.74 -3.48 1.14
N ARG A 125 -17.80 -2.77 2.28
CA ARG A 125 -18.28 -1.39 2.34
C ARG A 125 -17.45 -0.46 1.46
N ARG A 126 -16.13 -0.58 1.52
CA ARG A 126 -15.23 0.24 0.69
C ARG A 126 -15.43 -0.01 -0.80
N THR A 127 -15.62 -1.26 -1.20
CA THR A 127 -15.95 -1.65 -2.58
C THR A 127 -17.23 -0.96 -3.05
N GLU A 128 -18.27 -0.96 -2.23
CA GLU A 128 -19.54 -0.32 -2.58
C GLU A 128 -19.43 1.22 -2.65
N GLU A 129 -18.72 1.85 -1.72
CA GLU A 129 -18.42 3.29 -1.78
C GLU A 129 -17.68 3.68 -3.07
N LEU A 130 -16.73 2.86 -3.50
CA LEU A 130 -15.97 3.09 -4.72
C LEU A 130 -16.85 2.96 -5.97
N ARG A 131 -17.77 1.98 -5.99
CA ARG A 131 -18.78 1.84 -7.06
C ARG A 131 -19.69 3.08 -7.16
N GLN A 132 -20.15 3.57 -6.01
CA GLN A 132 -20.98 4.78 -5.95
C GLN A 132 -20.27 6.05 -6.41
N ARG A 133 -18.93 6.06 -6.34
CA ARG A 133 -18.06 7.15 -6.82
C ARG A 133 -17.59 6.97 -8.27
N ASP A 134 -18.18 6.03 -9.00
CA ASP A 134 -17.81 5.69 -10.39
C ASP A 134 -16.33 5.24 -10.55
N GLN A 135 -15.76 4.64 -9.50
CA GLN A 135 -14.40 4.11 -9.47
C GLN A 135 -14.42 2.57 -9.63
N ALA A 136 -15.07 2.07 -10.67
CA ALA A 136 -15.34 0.65 -10.86
C ALA A 136 -14.07 -0.22 -10.87
N ALA A 137 -12.99 0.23 -11.51
CA ALA A 137 -11.74 -0.52 -11.56
C ALA A 137 -11.14 -0.74 -10.15
N LEU A 138 -11.12 0.30 -9.34
CA LEU A 138 -10.61 0.22 -7.97
C LEU A 138 -11.55 -0.61 -7.08
N ALA A 139 -12.86 -0.55 -7.31
CA ALA A 139 -13.83 -1.38 -6.60
C ALA A 139 -13.59 -2.87 -6.85
N GLU A 140 -13.29 -3.27 -8.10
CA GLU A 140 -12.97 -4.65 -8.45
C GLU A 140 -11.63 -5.12 -7.81
N GLU A 141 -10.64 -4.24 -7.70
CA GLU A 141 -9.40 -4.54 -6.96
C GLU A 141 -9.71 -4.81 -5.48
N TYR A 142 -10.51 -3.95 -4.84
CA TYR A 142 -10.88 -4.12 -3.43
C TYR A 142 -11.71 -5.38 -3.18
N ALA A 143 -12.60 -5.75 -4.11
CA ALA A 143 -13.42 -6.94 -4.01
C ALA A 143 -12.60 -8.24 -3.95
N GLN A 144 -11.41 -8.28 -4.55
CA GLN A 144 -10.53 -9.45 -4.59
C GLN A 144 -9.64 -9.59 -3.34
N LEU A 145 -9.44 -8.48 -2.58
CA LEU A 145 -8.44 -8.46 -1.50
C LEU A 145 -8.67 -9.49 -0.42
N TRP A 146 -9.93 -9.74 -0.03
CA TRP A 146 -10.23 -10.73 1.01
C TRP A 146 -9.92 -12.16 0.55
N GLU A 147 -10.29 -12.51 -0.66
CA GLU A 147 -10.00 -13.84 -1.22
C GLU A 147 -8.50 -14.07 -1.36
N ILE A 148 -7.74 -13.08 -1.82
CA ILE A 148 -6.28 -13.12 -1.90
C ILE A 148 -5.65 -13.31 -0.52
N LEU A 149 -6.13 -12.59 0.49
CA LEU A 149 -5.66 -12.74 1.88
C LEU A 149 -5.91 -14.14 2.41
N CYS A 150 -7.14 -14.66 2.25
CA CYS A 150 -7.50 -16.01 2.67
C CYS A 150 -6.67 -17.07 1.95
N GLY A 151 -6.50 -16.95 0.61
CA GLY A 151 -5.66 -17.85 -0.18
C GLY A 151 -4.21 -17.85 0.28
N GLY A 152 -3.64 -16.68 0.56
CA GLY A 152 -2.28 -16.56 1.09
C GLY A 152 -2.12 -17.19 2.47
N LEU A 153 -3.09 -17.00 3.36
CA LEU A 153 -3.10 -17.63 4.69
C LEU A 153 -3.23 -19.15 4.61
N GLU A 154 -4.11 -19.64 3.75
CA GLU A 154 -4.29 -21.07 3.51
C GLU A 154 -3.01 -21.71 2.95
N GLN A 155 -2.38 -21.07 1.98
CA GLN A 155 -1.10 -21.50 1.43
C GLN A 155 0.00 -21.56 2.51
N CYS A 156 0.10 -20.54 3.36
CA CYS A 156 1.03 -20.55 4.49
C CYS A 156 0.71 -21.69 5.46
N ALA A 157 -0.56 -21.90 5.81
CA ALA A 157 -0.97 -22.98 6.71
C ALA A 157 -0.66 -24.37 6.15
N GLN A 158 -0.80 -24.56 4.84
CA GLN A 158 -0.50 -25.84 4.18
C GLN A 158 1.01 -26.10 4.07
N ILE A 159 1.79 -25.09 3.68
CA ILE A 159 3.23 -25.24 3.45
C ILE A 159 4.00 -25.31 4.77
N LEU A 160 3.70 -24.43 5.70
CA LEU A 160 4.41 -24.33 6.97
C LEU A 160 3.92 -25.36 7.99
N GLY A 161 2.63 -25.75 7.89
CA GLY A 161 2.05 -26.80 8.71
C GLY A 161 2.33 -26.65 10.20
N ASP A 162 2.77 -27.76 10.80
CA ASP A 162 3.11 -27.84 12.23
C ASP A 162 4.54 -27.41 12.56
N THR A 163 5.24 -26.76 11.62
CA THR A 163 6.59 -26.22 11.87
C THR A 163 6.54 -25.13 12.93
N PRO A 164 7.29 -25.26 14.05
CA PRO A 164 7.37 -24.22 15.06
C PRO A 164 7.90 -22.92 14.47
N MET A 165 7.22 -21.81 14.75
CA MET A 165 7.54 -20.52 14.14
C MET A 165 7.10 -19.37 15.03
N GLU A 166 7.97 -18.39 15.22
CA GLU A 166 7.63 -17.15 15.89
C GLU A 166 6.82 -16.22 14.97
N LEU A 167 6.02 -15.36 15.57
CA LEU A 167 5.12 -14.46 14.84
C LEU A 167 5.87 -13.53 13.88
N GLU A 168 7.06 -13.06 14.25
CA GLU A 168 7.90 -12.20 13.40
C GLU A 168 8.39 -12.93 12.13
N GLU A 169 8.80 -14.20 12.29
CA GLU A 169 9.23 -15.03 11.16
C GLU A 169 8.05 -15.32 10.23
N PHE A 170 6.90 -15.66 10.77
CA PHE A 170 5.66 -15.84 10.02
C PHE A 170 5.29 -14.56 9.24
N SER A 171 5.39 -13.38 9.86
CA SER A 171 5.12 -12.10 9.23
C SER A 171 5.96 -11.87 7.96
N LYS A 172 7.25 -12.17 8.03
CA LYS A 172 8.18 -12.04 6.89
C LYS A 172 7.79 -12.99 5.74
N LEU A 173 7.52 -14.26 6.07
CA LEU A 173 7.11 -15.26 5.08
C LEU A 173 5.76 -14.93 4.46
N PHE A 174 4.78 -14.54 5.25
CA PHE A 174 3.47 -14.16 4.76
C PHE A 174 3.52 -12.92 3.85
N SER A 175 4.34 -11.93 4.19
CA SER A 175 4.58 -10.77 3.33
C SER A 175 5.18 -11.16 1.98
N LEU A 176 6.09 -12.15 1.98
CA LEU A 176 6.66 -12.69 0.76
C LEU A 176 5.60 -13.43 -0.08
N VAL A 177 4.75 -14.23 0.54
CA VAL A 177 3.63 -14.92 -0.15
C VAL A 177 2.70 -13.88 -0.78
N LEU A 178 2.27 -12.87 -0.03
CA LEU A 178 1.38 -11.82 -0.56
C LEU A 178 2.01 -11.00 -1.68
N SER A 179 3.34 -10.85 -1.71
CA SER A 179 4.03 -10.14 -2.79
C SER A 179 3.97 -10.86 -4.15
N GLN A 180 3.60 -12.14 -4.16
CA GLN A 180 3.43 -12.92 -5.38
C GLN A 180 2.03 -12.79 -5.99
N TYR A 181 1.08 -12.21 -5.26
CA TYR A 181 -0.25 -11.97 -5.78
C TYR A 181 -0.32 -10.61 -6.47
N ASP A 182 -0.66 -10.62 -7.75
CA ASP A 182 -1.03 -9.42 -8.48
C ASP A 182 -2.53 -9.19 -8.35
N VAL A 183 -2.91 -8.05 -7.80
CA VAL A 183 -4.29 -7.58 -7.85
C VAL A 183 -4.54 -7.08 -9.27
N GLY A 184 -4.97 -7.97 -10.14
CA GLY A 184 -5.21 -7.67 -11.55
C GLY A 184 -6.51 -6.91 -11.73
N ALA A 185 -6.45 -5.62 -12.05
CA ALA A 185 -7.57 -4.97 -12.70
C ALA A 185 -7.57 -5.39 -14.18
N ILE A 186 -8.57 -6.13 -14.62
CA ILE A 186 -8.83 -6.25 -16.05
C ILE A 186 -9.13 -4.82 -16.53
N PRO A 187 -8.41 -4.29 -17.53
CA PRO A 187 -8.67 -2.94 -18.01
C PRO A 187 -10.09 -2.87 -18.58
N VAL A 188 -11.02 -2.39 -17.80
CA VAL A 188 -12.46 -2.41 -18.14
C VAL A 188 -12.85 -1.31 -19.12
N SER A 189 -11.97 -0.35 -19.42
CA SER A 189 -12.33 0.73 -20.33
C SER A 189 -11.33 0.88 -21.48
N LEU A 190 -11.86 0.71 -22.69
CA LEU A 190 -11.21 1.06 -23.95
C LEU A 190 -11.12 2.60 -24.12
N ASP A 191 -11.89 3.37 -23.36
CA ASP A 191 -11.95 4.82 -23.39
C ASP A 191 -11.17 5.43 -22.23
N ARG A 192 -9.83 5.45 -22.39
CA ARG A 192 -8.90 6.01 -21.39
C ARG A 192 -7.95 7.00 -22.04
N VAL A 193 -7.58 8.02 -21.26
CA VAL A 193 -6.43 8.86 -21.59
C VAL A 193 -5.18 8.05 -21.31
N ASN A 194 -4.39 7.79 -22.35
CA ASN A 194 -3.08 7.16 -22.21
C ASN A 194 -2.03 8.27 -22.15
N ALA A 195 -1.25 8.29 -21.07
CA ALA A 195 -0.10 9.16 -20.93
C ALA A 195 1.18 8.32 -20.94
N GLY A 196 2.18 8.73 -21.69
CA GLY A 196 3.43 8.01 -21.80
C GLY A 196 4.37 8.62 -22.82
N GLU A 197 5.55 8.02 -22.96
CA GLU A 197 6.54 8.43 -23.94
C GLU A 197 6.10 8.09 -25.37
N MET A 198 6.31 8.99 -26.32
CA MET A 198 5.91 8.87 -27.71
C MET A 198 6.29 7.50 -28.33
N PRO A 199 7.54 6.99 -28.22
CA PRO A 199 7.89 5.70 -28.80
C PRO A 199 7.11 4.50 -28.25
N ARG A 200 6.66 4.57 -26.99
CA ARG A 200 5.88 3.49 -26.34
C ARG A 200 4.41 3.52 -26.74
N LEU A 201 3.92 4.67 -27.19
CA LEU A 201 2.52 4.85 -27.59
C LEU A 201 2.31 4.73 -29.10
N ALA A 202 3.36 4.68 -29.90
CA ALA A 202 3.32 4.68 -31.38
C ALA A 202 2.52 3.55 -32.04
N HIS A 203 2.30 2.43 -31.34
CA HIS A 203 1.61 1.27 -31.90
C HIS A 203 0.09 1.23 -31.58
N LYS A 204 -0.46 2.32 -31.06
CA LYS A 204 -1.89 2.44 -30.72
C LYS A 204 -2.57 3.49 -31.55
N SER A 205 -3.84 3.25 -31.92
CA SER A 205 -4.66 4.24 -32.60
C SER A 205 -5.41 5.09 -31.58
N TYR A 206 -5.29 6.41 -31.70
CA TYR A 206 -5.94 7.37 -30.81
C TYR A 206 -6.89 8.28 -31.58
N ARG A 207 -7.98 8.70 -30.96
CA ARG A 207 -8.92 9.71 -31.50
C ARG A 207 -8.36 11.11 -31.45
N ALA A 208 -7.52 11.40 -30.45
CA ALA A 208 -6.81 12.65 -30.28
C ALA A 208 -5.48 12.39 -29.57
N VAL A 209 -4.43 13.09 -29.97
CA VAL A 209 -3.10 13.03 -29.36
C VAL A 209 -2.68 14.44 -28.97
N PHE A 210 -2.21 14.61 -27.75
CA PHE A 210 -1.64 15.83 -27.22
C PHE A 210 -0.15 15.60 -26.96
N LEU A 211 0.69 16.23 -27.76
CA LEU A 211 2.14 16.15 -27.61
C LEU A 211 2.62 17.31 -26.73
N LEU A 212 3.11 17.00 -25.55
CA LEU A 212 3.62 17.97 -24.59
C LEU A 212 5.14 18.05 -24.65
N GLY A 213 5.71 19.26 -24.55
CA GLY A 213 7.16 19.46 -24.58
C GLY A 213 7.78 19.27 -25.97
N ALA A 214 7.04 19.55 -27.03
CA ALA A 214 7.53 19.49 -28.40
C ALA A 214 8.36 20.75 -28.74
N ASP A 215 9.43 20.95 -28.01
CA ASP A 215 10.37 22.05 -28.22
C ASP A 215 11.46 21.68 -29.25
N ASP A 216 12.05 22.68 -29.88
CA ASP A 216 13.16 22.48 -30.80
C ASP A 216 14.35 21.78 -30.09
N GLY A 217 14.81 20.67 -30.68
CA GLY A 217 15.85 19.81 -30.09
C GLY A 217 15.37 18.75 -29.11
N ALA A 218 14.11 18.84 -28.65
CA ALA A 218 13.47 17.78 -27.84
C ALA A 218 12.73 16.76 -28.74
N ILE A 219 12.00 17.28 -29.76
CA ILE A 219 11.31 16.46 -30.76
C ILE A 219 11.40 17.13 -32.12
N PRO A 220 12.15 16.53 -33.07
CA PRO A 220 12.98 15.33 -32.91
C PRO A 220 14.24 15.57 -32.08
N ALA A 221 14.66 14.54 -31.32
CA ALA A 221 15.87 14.62 -30.51
C ALA A 221 17.12 14.70 -31.40
N VAL A 222 17.79 15.85 -31.41
CA VAL A 222 19.03 16.03 -32.14
C VAL A 222 20.19 15.53 -31.29
N SER A 223 20.84 14.45 -31.76
CA SER A 223 22.09 14.00 -31.14
C SER A 223 23.23 14.94 -31.51
N PRO A 224 23.82 15.67 -30.56
CA PRO A 224 24.85 16.67 -30.88
C PRO A 224 26.20 16.08 -31.35
N SER A 225 26.33 14.77 -31.33
CA SER A 225 27.58 14.11 -31.75
C SER A 225 27.31 13.09 -32.87
N PRO A 226 27.80 13.36 -34.09
CA PRO A 226 27.70 12.44 -35.23
C PRO A 226 28.55 11.17 -35.06
N GLY A 227 29.28 10.99 -33.98
CA GLY A 227 30.27 9.96 -33.78
C GLY A 227 31.58 10.22 -34.51
N LEU A 228 32.31 9.17 -34.90
CA LEU A 228 33.59 9.29 -35.61
C LEU A 228 33.45 9.66 -37.09
N LEU A 229 32.28 9.47 -37.70
CA LEU A 229 32.00 9.73 -39.10
C LEU A 229 30.99 10.87 -39.24
N SER A 230 31.33 11.88 -39.97
CA SER A 230 30.41 12.96 -40.38
C SER A 230 29.37 12.45 -41.40
N ASP A 231 28.33 13.23 -41.66
CA ASP A 231 27.35 12.89 -42.71
C ASP A 231 27.96 12.93 -44.10
N ASP A 232 29.01 13.75 -44.33
CA ASP A 232 29.76 13.79 -45.57
C ASP A 232 30.62 12.52 -45.76
N ASP A 233 31.27 12.06 -44.67
CA ASP A 233 32.03 10.78 -44.72
C ASP A 233 31.09 9.60 -44.99
N ARG A 234 29.90 9.61 -44.42
CA ARG A 234 28.89 8.56 -44.67
C ARG A 234 28.36 8.59 -46.09
N SER A 235 28.22 9.80 -46.67
CA SER A 235 27.80 9.94 -48.07
C SER A 235 28.87 9.46 -49.01
N LEU A 236 30.14 9.71 -48.71
CA LEU A 236 31.27 9.23 -49.45
C LEU A 236 31.37 7.71 -49.39
N LEU A 237 31.24 7.12 -48.21
CA LEU A 237 31.25 5.63 -48.04
C LEU A 237 30.11 4.97 -48.80
N ALA A 238 28.91 5.57 -48.77
CA ALA A 238 27.76 5.07 -49.51
C ALA A 238 28.00 5.07 -51.02
N SER A 239 28.76 6.03 -51.58
CA SER A 239 29.14 6.09 -53.00
C SER A 239 30.06 4.91 -53.38
N TYR A 240 30.78 4.31 -52.44
CA TYR A 240 31.62 3.11 -52.61
C TYR A 240 30.86 1.79 -52.29
N GLY A 241 29.52 1.85 -52.11
CA GLY A 241 28.71 0.66 -51.83
C GLY A 241 28.77 0.18 -50.39
N LEU A 242 29.33 0.99 -49.48
CA LEU A 242 29.35 0.72 -48.05
C LEU A 242 28.15 1.48 -47.40
N GLU A 243 27.22 0.75 -46.79
CA GLU A 243 26.09 1.37 -46.13
C GLU A 243 26.38 1.58 -44.61
N PRO A 244 26.93 2.73 -44.21
CA PRO A 244 27.11 3.05 -42.78
C PRO A 244 25.79 3.32 -42.11
N ALA A 245 25.79 3.42 -40.77
CA ALA A 245 24.62 3.81 -40.02
C ALA A 245 23.94 5.08 -40.59
N PRO A 246 22.61 5.26 -40.49
CA PRO A 246 21.86 6.31 -41.14
C PRO A 246 22.39 7.71 -40.78
N ARG A 247 22.28 8.64 -41.74
CA ARG A 247 22.65 10.07 -41.58
C ARG A 247 21.74 10.71 -40.53
N THR A 248 22.19 11.83 -39.99
CA THR A 248 21.43 12.60 -39.00
C THR A 248 20.04 12.98 -39.53
N GLY A 249 19.97 13.44 -40.81
CA GLY A 249 18.70 13.76 -41.44
C GLY A 249 17.74 12.54 -41.58
N ASP A 250 18.27 11.38 -41.89
CA ASP A 250 17.47 10.16 -42.02
C ASP A 250 16.92 9.67 -40.66
N LYS A 251 17.70 9.88 -39.59
CA LYS A 251 17.21 9.61 -38.21
C LYS A 251 16.09 10.56 -37.81
N LEU A 252 16.26 11.85 -38.04
CA LEU A 252 15.25 12.87 -37.78
C LEU A 252 13.96 12.58 -38.54
N TYR A 253 14.07 12.21 -39.82
CA TYR A 253 12.89 11.85 -40.63
C TYR A 253 12.16 10.62 -40.06
N ARG A 254 12.91 9.61 -39.63
CA ARG A 254 12.28 8.41 -39.01
C ARG A 254 11.61 8.74 -37.69
N GLU A 255 12.18 9.60 -36.84
CA GLU A 255 11.58 10.02 -35.59
C GLU A 255 10.32 10.90 -35.79
N MET A 256 10.24 11.62 -36.93
CA MET A 256 9.06 12.42 -37.27
C MET A 256 7.94 11.61 -37.94
N THR A 257 8.20 10.40 -38.40
CA THR A 257 7.24 9.55 -39.12
C THR A 257 6.65 8.43 -38.26
N ILE A 258 7.02 8.36 -37.02
CA ILE A 258 6.42 7.49 -36.00
C ILE A 258 5.15 8.15 -35.44
#